data_8fd29f40895116d5122cb172f4e1f2d4
#
_entry.id   8fd29f40895116d5122cb172f4e1f2d4
#
_cell.length_a   1.000
_cell.length_b   1.000
_cell.length_c   1.000
_cell.angle_alpha   90.00
_cell.angle_beta   90.00
_cell.angle_gamma   90.00
#
_symmetry.space_group_name_H-M   'P 1'
#
loop_
_entity.id
_entity.type
_entity.pdbx_description
1 polymer ?
#
loop_
_entity_poly.entity_id
_entity_poly.type
_entity_poly.pdbx_seq_one_letter_code
_entity_poly.pdbx_strand_id
1 'polypeptide(L)'
;MKKNLFLHIFLIYFFMSFNHSYAKRIPSLIGKWEGENIKVTLKNGFLKSINVVEITEQKSRLFKGHVIHKGGKEEFVGVIRSDHKNFFWADSSDDDGKVIGTILKKNKIETCYLDSGRDAIAGCSILIRNK
;
A
#
# COMPACT_ATOMS: atom_id res chain seq x y z
N MET A 1 -56.42 17.54 -13.23
CA MET A 1 -55.28 17.95 -12.36
C MET A 1 -54.63 16.85 -11.50
N LYS A 2 -55.18 15.66 -11.33
CA LYS A 2 -54.58 14.59 -10.47
C LYS A 2 -53.50 13.73 -11.19
N LYS A 3 -53.46 13.68 -12.51
CA LYS A 3 -52.45 12.85 -13.25
C LYS A 3 -51.03 13.38 -13.23
N ASN A 4 -50.85 14.68 -13.13
CA ASN A 4 -49.50 15.27 -13.17
C ASN A 4 -48.73 15.17 -11.83
N LEU A 5 -49.48 15.05 -10.72
CA LEU A 5 -48.87 14.92 -9.39
C LEU A 5 -48.19 13.55 -9.21
N PHE A 6 -48.77 12.49 -9.75
CA PHE A 6 -48.22 11.13 -9.69
C PHE A 6 -46.89 11.01 -10.49
N LEU A 7 -46.83 11.68 -11.65
CA LEU A 7 -45.63 11.69 -12.49
C LEU A 7 -44.45 12.40 -11.82
N HIS A 8 -44.71 13.49 -11.11
CA HIS A 8 -43.67 14.23 -10.39
C HIS A 8 -43.13 13.46 -9.19
N ILE A 9 -43.96 12.75 -8.43
CA ILE A 9 -43.56 11.92 -7.31
C ILE A 9 -42.71 10.75 -7.79
N PHE A 10 -43.04 10.13 -8.92
CA PHE A 10 -42.27 9.03 -9.50
C PHE A 10 -40.88 9.47 -10.00
N LEU A 11 -40.78 10.68 -10.59
CA LEU A 11 -39.51 11.26 -11.01
C LEU A 11 -38.57 11.56 -9.81
N ILE A 12 -39.12 12.08 -8.71
CA ILE A 12 -38.32 12.37 -7.48
C ILE A 12 -37.79 11.09 -6.86
N TYR A 13 -38.55 10.01 -6.81
CA TYR A 13 -38.10 8.70 -6.32
C TYR A 13 -37.02 8.09 -7.23
N PHE A 14 -37.13 8.26 -8.54
CA PHE A 14 -36.12 7.76 -9.49
C PHE A 14 -34.76 8.47 -9.36
N PHE A 15 -34.75 9.79 -9.08
CA PHE A 15 -33.52 10.54 -8.85
C PHE A 15 -32.84 10.27 -7.49
N MET A 16 -33.59 9.87 -6.47
CA MET A 16 -33.00 9.53 -5.17
C MET A 16 -32.29 8.17 -5.13
N SER A 17 -32.53 7.31 -6.12
CA SER A 17 -31.97 5.95 -6.16
C SER A 17 -30.54 5.86 -6.69
N PHE A 18 -29.97 6.93 -7.23
CA PHE A 18 -28.68 6.89 -7.95
C PHE A 18 -27.46 7.36 -7.13
N ASN A 19 -27.63 7.75 -5.88
CA ASN A 19 -26.49 8.20 -5.05
C ASN A 19 -25.95 7.12 -4.11
N HIS A 20 -25.82 5.86 -4.58
CA HIS A 20 -24.96 4.91 -3.91
C HIS A 20 -23.50 5.21 -4.31
N SER A 21 -22.91 6.21 -3.68
CA SER A 21 -21.47 6.36 -3.68
C SER A 21 -20.89 5.10 -3.03
N TYR A 22 -20.43 4.16 -3.84
CA TYR A 22 -19.63 3.03 -3.36
C TYR A 22 -18.33 3.60 -2.79
N ALA A 23 -18.32 3.80 -1.48
CA ALA A 23 -17.09 4.14 -0.78
C ALA A 23 -16.05 3.06 -1.10
N LYS A 24 -15.01 3.41 -1.85
CA LYS A 24 -13.96 2.48 -2.27
C LYS A 24 -13.36 1.84 -1.02
N ARG A 25 -13.54 0.52 -0.89
CA ARG A 25 -13.11 -0.23 0.30
C ARG A 25 -11.59 -0.12 0.47
N ILE A 26 -11.15 0.18 1.68
CA ILE A 26 -9.72 0.20 2.02
C ILE A 26 -9.18 -1.23 1.90
N PRO A 27 -8.13 -1.45 1.09
CA PRO A 27 -7.56 -2.78 0.94
C PRO A 27 -6.83 -3.22 2.23
N SER A 28 -6.91 -4.51 2.56
CA SER A 28 -6.13 -5.09 3.63
C SER A 28 -4.74 -5.47 3.12
N LEU A 29 -3.71 -4.97 3.82
CA LEU A 29 -2.32 -5.32 3.60
C LEU A 29 -1.79 -6.37 4.57
N ILE A 30 -2.56 -6.77 5.60
CA ILE A 30 -2.15 -7.75 6.62
C ILE A 30 -1.69 -9.05 5.95
N GLY A 31 -0.55 -9.58 6.41
CA GLY A 31 0.04 -10.85 5.97
C GLY A 31 1.51 -10.76 5.65
N LYS A 32 2.07 -11.91 5.28
CA LYS A 32 3.47 -12.04 4.87
C LYS A 32 3.59 -11.90 3.36
N TRP A 33 4.53 -11.07 2.95
CA TRP A 33 4.79 -10.71 1.56
C TRP A 33 6.23 -11.02 1.21
N GLU A 34 6.48 -11.60 0.04
CA GLU A 34 7.81 -12.01 -0.37
C GLU A 34 8.02 -11.82 -1.87
N GLY A 35 9.23 -11.45 -2.27
CA GLY A 35 9.59 -11.33 -3.67
C GLY A 35 11.00 -10.86 -3.93
N GLU A 36 11.37 -10.86 -5.20
CA GLU A 36 12.68 -10.38 -5.64
C GLU A 36 12.79 -8.87 -5.42
N ASN A 37 13.91 -8.46 -4.87
CA ASN A 37 14.34 -7.08 -4.74
C ASN A 37 15.51 -6.82 -5.68
N ILE A 38 15.36 -5.84 -6.55
CA ILE A 38 16.44 -5.30 -7.38
C ILE A 38 16.84 -3.94 -6.84
N LYS A 39 18.14 -3.71 -6.64
CA LYS A 39 18.64 -2.46 -6.10
C LYS A 39 20.00 -2.08 -6.66
N VAL A 40 20.29 -0.81 -6.60
CA VAL A 40 21.63 -0.25 -6.84
C VAL A 40 22.09 0.51 -5.62
N THR A 41 23.36 0.37 -5.28
CA THR A 41 24.02 1.11 -4.18
C THR A 41 25.26 1.79 -4.72
N LEU A 42 25.64 2.93 -4.15
CA LEU A 42 26.89 3.59 -4.53
C LEU A 42 28.11 2.74 -4.19
N LYS A 43 28.05 1.96 -3.12
CA LYS A 43 29.17 1.15 -2.63
C LYS A 43 29.36 -0.15 -3.40
N ASN A 44 28.28 -0.87 -3.73
CA ASN A 44 28.33 -2.25 -4.23
C ASN A 44 27.72 -2.43 -5.62
N GLY A 45 27.25 -1.35 -6.28
CA GLY A 45 26.64 -1.41 -7.60
C GLY A 45 25.29 -2.12 -7.61
N PHE A 46 25.01 -2.90 -8.67
CA PHE A 46 23.73 -3.56 -8.90
C PHE A 46 23.62 -4.89 -8.14
N LEU A 47 22.56 -5.07 -7.39
CA LEU A 47 22.35 -6.22 -6.52
C LEU A 47 20.93 -6.78 -6.68
N LYS A 48 20.79 -8.08 -6.38
CA LYS A 48 19.51 -8.78 -6.24
C LYS A 48 19.45 -9.49 -4.90
N SER A 49 18.26 -9.54 -4.31
CA SER A 49 18.01 -10.25 -3.04
C SER A 49 16.55 -10.64 -2.95
N ILE A 50 16.18 -11.43 -1.96
CA ILE A 50 14.78 -11.65 -1.60
C ILE A 50 14.42 -10.66 -0.49
N ASN A 51 13.30 -9.98 -0.66
CA ASN A 51 12.70 -9.11 0.35
C ASN A 51 11.50 -9.81 0.97
N VAL A 52 11.44 -9.82 2.30
CA VAL A 52 10.36 -10.43 3.08
C VAL A 52 9.82 -9.38 4.04
N VAL A 53 8.52 -9.12 3.92
CA VAL A 53 7.81 -8.11 4.72
C VAL A 53 6.61 -8.78 5.39
N GLU A 54 6.39 -8.51 6.67
CA GLU A 54 5.19 -8.95 7.37
C GLU A 54 4.44 -7.75 7.94
N ILE A 55 3.21 -7.54 7.45
CA ILE A 55 2.29 -6.53 7.97
C ILE A 55 1.41 -7.22 9.00
N THR A 56 1.61 -6.86 10.27
CA THR A 56 1.02 -7.57 11.42
C THR A 56 -0.28 -6.95 11.90
N GLU A 57 -0.47 -5.65 11.67
CA GLU A 57 -1.64 -4.93 12.16
C GLU A 57 -2.05 -3.84 11.16
N GLN A 58 -3.36 -3.65 11.00
CA GLN A 58 -3.93 -2.57 10.21
C GLN A 58 -5.22 -2.05 10.86
N LYS A 59 -5.30 -0.74 11.05
CA LYS A 59 -6.51 -0.02 11.48
C LYS A 59 -6.85 1.04 10.45
N SER A 60 -7.92 0.82 9.68
CA SER A 60 -8.26 1.67 8.55
C SER A 60 -7.09 1.77 7.55
N ARG A 61 -6.58 2.96 7.29
CA ARG A 61 -5.45 3.20 6.38
C ARG A 61 -4.08 3.11 7.06
N LEU A 62 -4.02 3.01 8.38
CA LEU A 62 -2.78 2.91 9.14
C LEU A 62 -2.40 1.44 9.34
N PHE A 63 -1.13 1.12 9.18
CA PHE A 63 -0.62 -0.23 9.36
C PHE A 63 0.78 -0.22 9.98
N LYS A 64 1.17 -1.36 10.54
CA LYS A 64 2.52 -1.60 11.06
C LYS A 64 2.94 -3.03 10.76
N GLY A 65 4.23 -3.25 10.78
CA GLY A 65 4.83 -4.54 10.52
C GLY A 65 6.33 -4.51 10.66
N HIS A 66 7.01 -5.44 10.02
CA HIS A 66 8.46 -5.50 10.01
C HIS A 66 8.98 -6.08 8.69
N VAL A 67 10.17 -5.64 8.30
CA VAL A 67 10.99 -6.25 7.26
C VAL A 67 11.84 -7.34 7.92
N ILE A 68 11.97 -8.49 7.26
CA ILE A 68 12.79 -9.61 7.73
C ILE A 68 14.03 -9.69 6.84
N HIS A 69 15.20 -9.62 7.45
CA HIS A 69 16.49 -9.75 6.79
C HIS A 69 17.46 -10.63 7.59
N LYS A 70 18.66 -10.92 7.03
CA LYS A 70 19.63 -11.80 7.67
C LYS A 70 20.08 -11.35 9.07
N GLY A 71 20.05 -10.04 9.36
CA GLY A 71 20.43 -9.46 10.64
C GLY A 71 19.30 -9.40 11.67
N GLY A 72 18.07 -9.77 11.32
CA GLY A 72 16.93 -9.70 12.23
C GLY A 72 15.67 -9.13 11.61
N LYS A 73 14.91 -8.40 12.40
CA LYS A 73 13.66 -7.73 12.01
C LYS A 73 13.80 -6.23 12.23
N GLU A 74 13.31 -5.48 11.30
CA GLU A 74 13.23 -4.02 11.34
C GLU A 74 11.79 -3.59 11.28
N GLU A 75 11.31 -2.91 12.34
CA GLU A 75 9.92 -2.50 12.46
C GLU A 75 9.63 -1.27 11.59
N PHE A 76 8.40 -1.15 11.14
CA PHE A 76 7.92 0.02 10.41
C PHE A 76 6.47 0.37 10.75
N VAL A 77 6.12 1.62 10.48
CA VAL A 77 4.76 2.15 10.51
C VAL A 77 4.42 2.76 9.17
N GLY A 78 3.19 2.57 8.71
CA GLY A 78 2.80 2.99 7.37
C GLY A 78 1.37 3.52 7.26
N VAL A 79 1.10 4.14 6.11
CA VAL A 79 -0.20 4.70 5.78
C VAL A 79 -0.57 4.46 4.31
N ILE A 80 -1.77 3.94 4.07
CA ILE A 80 -2.37 3.89 2.73
C ILE A 80 -2.93 5.28 2.41
N ARG A 81 -2.59 5.82 1.25
CA ARG A 81 -3.09 7.12 0.79
C ARG A 81 -4.61 7.09 0.57
N SER A 82 -5.22 8.25 0.45
CA SER A 82 -6.66 8.42 0.19
C SER A 82 -7.13 7.80 -1.13
N ASP A 83 -6.22 7.58 -2.08
CA ASP A 83 -6.49 6.89 -3.33
C ASP A 83 -6.72 5.37 -3.17
N HIS A 84 -6.44 4.81 -1.98
CA HIS A 84 -6.50 3.39 -1.63
C HIS A 84 -5.65 2.48 -2.54
N LYS A 85 -4.65 3.05 -3.17
CA LYS A 85 -3.74 2.38 -4.10
C LYS A 85 -2.28 2.53 -3.72
N ASN A 86 -1.89 3.71 -3.29
CA ASN A 86 -0.52 4.01 -2.91
C ASN A 86 -0.38 4.07 -1.39
N PHE A 87 0.80 3.73 -0.89
CA PHE A 87 1.12 3.76 0.54
C PHE A 87 2.58 4.16 0.77
N PHE A 88 2.87 4.55 2.00
CA PHE A 88 4.22 4.84 2.48
C PHE A 88 4.45 4.12 3.78
N TRP A 89 5.71 3.78 4.06
CA TRP A 89 6.13 3.49 5.42
C TRP A 89 7.49 4.08 5.74
N ALA A 90 7.72 4.28 7.03
CA ALA A 90 9.00 4.62 7.62
C ALA A 90 9.38 3.49 8.57
N ASP A 91 10.63 3.05 8.50
CA ASP A 91 11.18 2.01 9.37
C ASP A 91 11.86 2.59 10.61
N SER A 92 12.24 1.70 11.52
CA SER A 92 12.87 2.05 12.79
C SER A 92 14.39 2.16 12.71
N SER A 93 14.96 2.09 11.49
CA SER A 93 16.39 2.27 11.30
C SER A 93 16.82 3.72 11.56
N ASP A 94 18.09 3.89 11.92
CA ASP A 94 18.69 5.22 12.12
C ASP A 94 19.03 5.92 10.79
N ASP A 95 18.71 5.30 9.66
CA ASP A 95 18.85 5.90 8.33
C ASP A 95 17.60 6.72 7.93
N ASP A 96 17.75 7.56 6.93
CA ASP A 96 16.65 8.38 6.39
C ASP A 96 15.83 7.62 5.31
N GLY A 97 15.93 6.30 5.29
CA GLY A 97 15.29 5.44 4.31
C GLY A 97 13.76 5.53 4.34
N LYS A 98 13.15 5.56 3.17
CA LYS A 98 11.70 5.65 3.00
C LYS A 98 11.23 4.65 1.97
N VAL A 99 10.09 4.04 2.24
CA VAL A 99 9.45 3.15 1.29
C VAL A 99 8.18 3.78 0.73
N ILE A 100 8.11 3.77 -0.59
CA ILE A 100 6.91 4.12 -1.35
C ILE A 100 6.37 2.82 -1.94
N GLY A 101 5.08 2.56 -1.77
CA GLY A 101 4.46 1.35 -2.28
C GLY A 101 3.21 1.59 -3.08
N THR A 102 2.91 0.62 -3.96
CA THR A 102 1.70 0.61 -4.79
C THR A 102 1.02 -0.75 -4.69
N ILE A 103 -0.28 -0.76 -4.44
CA ILE A 103 -1.10 -1.98 -4.45
C ILE A 103 -1.46 -2.28 -5.90
N LEU A 104 -0.84 -3.30 -6.48
CA LEU A 104 -1.06 -3.70 -7.87
C LEU A 104 -2.30 -4.60 -8.01
N LYS A 105 -2.48 -5.53 -7.06
CA LYS A 105 -3.62 -6.46 -6.96
C LYS A 105 -3.83 -6.84 -5.48
N LYS A 106 -4.90 -7.60 -5.18
CA LYS A 106 -5.22 -8.07 -3.83
C LYS A 106 -4.03 -8.74 -3.11
N ASN A 107 -3.21 -9.48 -3.84
CA ASN A 107 -2.05 -10.25 -3.31
C ASN A 107 -0.74 -9.84 -3.97
N LYS A 108 -0.64 -8.66 -4.57
CA LYS A 108 0.57 -8.20 -5.23
C LYS A 108 0.77 -6.72 -4.96
N ILE A 109 1.90 -6.37 -4.40
CA ILE A 109 2.30 -4.98 -4.16
C ILE A 109 3.68 -4.74 -4.77
N GLU A 110 3.98 -3.51 -5.12
CA GLU A 110 5.31 -3.02 -5.39
C GLU A 110 5.75 -2.15 -4.21
N THR A 111 6.99 -2.27 -3.81
CA THR A 111 7.62 -1.40 -2.80
C THR A 111 8.96 -0.92 -3.31
N CYS A 112 9.21 0.37 -3.26
CA CYS A 112 10.49 0.97 -3.63
C CYS A 112 11.09 1.66 -2.42
N TYR A 113 12.33 1.30 -2.09
CA TYR A 113 13.14 1.87 -1.02
C TYR A 113 14.10 2.89 -1.60
N LEU A 114 14.19 4.02 -0.93
CA LEU A 114 15.12 5.10 -1.26
C LEU A 114 15.82 5.56 0.03
N ASP A 115 17.12 5.54 0.00
CA ASP A 115 17.94 6.12 1.03
C ASP A 115 18.97 7.05 0.38
N SER A 116 19.19 8.21 0.99
CA SER A 116 20.06 9.25 0.49
C SER A 116 21.35 9.33 1.31
N GLY A 117 22.39 9.95 0.76
CA GLY A 117 23.64 10.19 1.46
C GLY A 117 24.85 9.48 0.84
N ARG A 118 25.88 9.27 1.66
CA ARG A 118 27.17 8.71 1.17
C ARG A 118 27.05 7.28 0.66
N ASP A 119 26.17 6.50 1.26
CA ASP A 119 25.91 5.09 0.90
C ASP A 119 24.53 4.93 0.21
N ALA A 120 24.10 5.93 -0.57
CA ALA A 120 22.78 5.97 -1.18
C ALA A 120 22.39 4.66 -1.85
N ILE A 121 21.12 4.30 -1.66
CA ILE A 121 20.49 3.07 -2.16
C ILE A 121 19.18 3.43 -2.85
N ALA A 122 18.94 2.82 -4.00
CA ALA A 122 17.61 2.81 -4.64
C ALA A 122 17.28 1.38 -5.07
N GLY A 123 16.08 0.92 -4.75
CA GLY A 123 15.64 -0.43 -5.14
C GLY A 123 14.14 -0.61 -5.06
N CYS A 124 13.63 -1.57 -5.85
CA CYS A 124 12.22 -1.92 -5.84
C CYS A 124 12.04 -3.44 -5.73
N SER A 125 10.94 -3.84 -5.12
CA SER A 125 10.52 -5.23 -4.98
C SER A 125 9.09 -5.40 -5.46
N ILE A 126 8.83 -6.45 -6.21
CA ILE A 126 7.48 -6.94 -6.46
C ILE A 126 7.21 -8.06 -5.46
N LEU A 127 6.32 -7.79 -4.52
CA LEU A 127 6.00 -8.71 -3.42
C LEU A 127 4.65 -9.39 -3.65
N ILE A 128 4.62 -10.69 -3.42
CA ILE A 128 3.43 -11.53 -3.47
C ILE A 128 3.07 -11.95 -2.04
N ARG A 129 1.77 -11.87 -1.70
CA ARG A 129 1.27 -12.32 -0.41
C ARG A 129 1.29 -13.84 -0.35
N ASN A 130 1.97 -14.39 0.65
CA ASN A 130 1.92 -15.82 0.96
C ASN A 130 0.53 -16.19 1.50
N LYS A 131 0.06 -17.37 1.10
CA LYS A 131 -1.22 -17.92 1.58
C LYS A 131 -1.10 -18.45 3.00
#